data_ae685a288bc3e8f10466ec9288e530d5
#
_entry.id   ae685a288bc3e8f10466ec9288e530d5
#
_cell.length_a   1.000
_cell.length_b   1.000
_cell.length_c   1.000
_cell.angle_alpha   90.00
_cell.angle_beta   90.00
_cell.angle_gamma   90.00
#
_symmetry.space_group_name_H-M   'P 1'
#
loop_
_entity.id
_entity.type
_entity.pdbx_description
1 polymer ?
#
loop_
_entity_poly.entity_id
_entity_poly.type
_entity_poly.pdbx_seq_one_letter_code
_entity_poly.pdbx_strand_id
1 'polypeptide(L)'
;MNKKVMLLGSGELGKEVVIALQRLGQHVVAVDAYLGAPAMQVADEFEVISMLDGDALDAIVAKHQPDIVVPEVESIRTERFYDYEKQGIKVVPSAKAAHFTMNRRAIRDLAAQELGLKTAPYRYATSLEELQAGVDAVGMPCVVKPLMSSSGKGQSVIRTDEDVAKSWAYALEGSRGDLAEIIVEAFICLLYTSDA
;
A
#
# COMPACT_ATOMS: atom_id res chain seq x y z
N MET A 1 28.22 -3.80 13.88
CA MET A 1 28.15 -4.74 12.74
C MET A 1 27.33 -4.08 11.64
N ASN A 2 27.81 -4.13 10.41
CA ASN A 2 27.05 -3.67 9.25
C ASN A 2 25.86 -4.60 9.05
N LYS A 3 24.70 -4.04 8.75
CA LYS A 3 23.48 -4.77 8.46
C LYS A 3 23.24 -4.79 6.94
N LYS A 4 22.68 -5.90 6.44
CA LYS A 4 22.18 -5.95 5.08
C LYS A 4 20.70 -5.56 5.10
N VAL A 5 20.36 -4.49 4.40
CA VAL A 5 19.02 -3.94 4.31
C VAL A 5 18.47 -4.17 2.90
N MET A 6 17.32 -4.81 2.78
CA MET A 6 16.59 -4.94 1.52
C MET A 6 15.48 -3.90 1.49
N LEU A 7 15.56 -2.98 0.53
CA LEU A 7 14.58 -1.93 0.30
C LEU A 7 13.62 -2.37 -0.82
N LEU A 8 12.35 -2.49 -0.49
CA LEU A 8 11.29 -2.88 -1.42
C LEU A 8 10.54 -1.65 -1.94
N GLY A 9 10.90 -1.21 -3.12
CA GLY A 9 10.56 0.06 -3.73
C GLY A 9 11.81 0.90 -3.92
N SER A 10 12.12 1.27 -5.15
CA SER A 10 13.39 1.91 -5.53
C SER A 10 13.18 3.26 -6.21
N GLY A 11 12.12 3.99 -5.81
CA GLY A 11 11.82 5.33 -6.31
C GLY A 11 12.79 6.39 -5.80
N GLU A 12 12.44 7.67 -5.98
CA GLU A 12 13.29 8.80 -5.60
C GLU A 12 13.48 8.87 -4.07
N LEU A 13 12.43 8.64 -3.30
CA LEU A 13 12.54 8.57 -1.84
C LEU A 13 13.40 7.37 -1.42
N GLY A 14 13.22 6.23 -2.07
CA GLY A 14 14.06 5.05 -1.86
C GLY A 14 15.55 5.33 -2.08
N LYS A 15 15.89 6.13 -3.10
CA LYS A 15 17.28 6.57 -3.34
C LYS A 15 17.88 7.33 -2.16
N GLU A 16 17.12 8.27 -1.58
CA GLU A 16 17.58 9.02 -0.40
C GLU A 16 17.76 8.10 0.82
N VAL A 17 16.85 7.12 0.99
CA VAL A 17 16.99 6.11 2.06
C VAL A 17 18.25 5.27 1.87
N VAL A 18 18.56 4.81 0.66
CA VAL A 18 19.80 4.07 0.35
C VAL A 18 21.01 4.88 0.71
N ILE A 19 21.11 6.15 0.26
CA ILE A 19 22.23 7.04 0.54
C ILE A 19 22.41 7.23 2.05
N ALA A 20 21.31 7.43 2.79
CA ALA A 20 21.35 7.58 4.24
C ALA A 20 21.85 6.30 4.95
N LEU A 21 21.38 5.13 4.52
CA LEU A 21 21.81 3.85 5.08
C LEU A 21 23.29 3.58 4.80
N GLN A 22 23.77 3.85 3.59
CA GLN A 22 25.20 3.71 3.25
C GLN A 22 26.10 4.65 4.05
N ARG A 23 25.65 5.88 4.33
CA ARG A 23 26.38 6.81 5.24
C ARG A 23 26.50 6.24 6.66
N LEU A 24 25.56 5.39 7.08
CA LEU A 24 25.61 4.65 8.34
C LEU A 24 26.38 3.32 8.23
N GLY A 25 27.03 3.06 7.09
CA GLY A 25 27.82 1.86 6.85
C GLY A 25 26.98 0.60 6.63
N GLN A 26 25.70 0.72 6.24
CA GLN A 26 24.88 -0.44 5.94
C GLN A 26 25.03 -0.85 4.48
N HIS A 27 24.88 -2.16 4.20
CA HIS A 27 24.82 -2.71 2.84
C HIS A 27 23.37 -2.77 2.36
N VAL A 28 23.06 -2.23 1.19
CA VAL A 28 21.69 -2.08 0.70
C VAL A 28 21.46 -2.81 -0.60
N VAL A 29 20.40 -3.64 -0.62
CA VAL A 29 19.85 -4.27 -1.82
C VAL A 29 18.56 -3.53 -2.19
N ALA A 30 18.53 -2.88 -3.34
CA ALA A 30 17.36 -2.15 -3.86
C ALA A 30 16.52 -3.05 -4.77
N VAL A 31 15.20 -3.09 -4.57
CA VAL A 31 14.28 -3.95 -5.32
C VAL A 31 13.18 -3.12 -5.96
N ASP A 32 12.89 -3.35 -7.24
CA ASP A 32 11.75 -2.75 -7.93
C ASP A 32 11.32 -3.62 -9.12
N ALA A 33 10.17 -3.27 -9.74
CA ALA A 33 9.63 -3.99 -10.88
C ALA A 33 10.29 -3.64 -12.22
N TYR A 34 11.16 -2.63 -12.27
CA TYR A 34 11.83 -2.19 -13.50
C TYR A 34 13.31 -1.86 -13.27
N LEU A 35 14.11 -2.14 -14.29
CA LEU A 35 15.56 -1.90 -14.27
C LEU A 35 15.86 -0.39 -14.29
N GLY A 36 16.88 0.00 -13.52
CA GLY A 36 17.36 1.37 -13.49
C GLY A 36 16.53 2.32 -12.65
N ALA A 37 15.70 1.80 -11.76
CA ALA A 37 14.99 2.59 -10.77
C ALA A 37 15.97 3.48 -9.96
N PRO A 38 15.54 4.67 -9.51
CA PRO A 38 16.44 5.67 -8.89
C PRO A 38 17.34 5.13 -7.78
N ALA A 39 16.81 4.31 -6.87
CA ALA A 39 17.60 3.74 -5.78
C ALA A 39 18.62 2.69 -6.24
N MET A 40 18.34 1.94 -7.32
CA MET A 40 19.28 0.96 -7.89
C MET A 40 20.58 1.60 -8.38
N GLN A 41 20.54 2.89 -8.73
CA GLN A 41 21.72 3.62 -9.24
C GLN A 41 22.77 3.87 -8.16
N VAL A 42 22.39 3.77 -6.89
CA VAL A 42 23.26 4.07 -5.74
C VAL A 42 23.39 2.91 -4.75
N ALA A 43 22.55 1.89 -4.85
CA ALA A 43 22.56 0.72 -3.99
C ALA A 43 23.80 -0.15 -4.25
N ASP A 44 24.21 -0.96 -3.25
CA ASP A 44 25.31 -1.90 -3.37
C ASP A 44 24.95 -3.09 -4.28
N GLU A 45 23.70 -3.55 -4.19
CA GLU A 45 23.12 -4.59 -5.03
C GLU A 45 21.68 -4.22 -5.41
N PHE A 46 21.14 -4.84 -6.45
CA PHE A 46 19.73 -4.65 -6.80
C PHE A 46 19.10 -5.91 -7.40
N GLU A 47 17.77 -5.97 -7.33
CA GLU A 47 16.94 -7.00 -7.98
C GLU A 47 15.77 -6.36 -8.72
N VAL A 48 15.39 -6.98 -9.85
CA VAL A 48 14.23 -6.57 -10.65
C VAL A 48 13.21 -7.69 -10.64
N ILE A 49 12.14 -7.51 -9.86
CA ILE A 49 11.05 -8.48 -9.73
C ILE A 49 9.71 -7.76 -9.55
N SER A 50 8.61 -8.44 -9.85
CA SER A 50 7.31 -8.02 -9.32
C SER A 50 7.21 -8.38 -7.85
N MET A 51 7.15 -7.41 -6.96
CA MET A 51 6.97 -7.65 -5.52
C MET A 51 5.56 -8.12 -5.15
N LEU A 52 4.62 -8.14 -6.11
CA LEU A 52 3.32 -8.82 -5.99
C LEU A 52 3.43 -10.33 -6.25
N ASP A 53 4.54 -10.80 -6.84
CA ASP A 53 4.87 -12.22 -6.92
C ASP A 53 5.58 -12.65 -5.63
N GLY A 54 4.84 -13.36 -4.77
CA GLY A 54 5.34 -13.79 -3.47
C GLY A 54 6.52 -14.78 -3.57
N ASP A 55 6.53 -15.64 -4.57
CA ASP A 55 7.59 -16.63 -4.74
C ASP A 55 8.88 -15.97 -5.24
N ALA A 56 8.77 -14.98 -6.14
CA ALA A 56 9.91 -14.17 -6.57
C ALA A 56 10.48 -13.37 -5.39
N LEU A 57 9.60 -12.81 -4.53
CA LEU A 57 10.02 -12.08 -3.34
C LEU A 57 10.76 -12.99 -2.35
N ASP A 58 10.21 -14.18 -2.07
CA ASP A 58 10.86 -15.19 -1.21
C ASP A 58 12.22 -15.63 -1.76
N ALA A 59 12.34 -15.80 -3.08
CA ALA A 59 13.59 -16.19 -3.73
C ALA A 59 14.71 -15.18 -3.53
N ILE A 60 14.43 -13.86 -3.68
CA ILE A 60 15.44 -12.82 -3.46
C ILE A 60 15.77 -12.64 -1.98
N VAL A 61 14.80 -12.80 -1.06
CA VAL A 61 15.06 -12.80 0.37
C VAL A 61 15.97 -13.97 0.77
N ALA A 62 15.72 -15.17 0.25
CA ALA A 62 16.57 -16.33 0.47
C ALA A 62 17.98 -16.15 -0.14
N LYS A 63 18.09 -15.52 -1.32
CA LYS A 63 19.37 -15.24 -2.01
C LYS A 63 20.23 -14.27 -1.21
N HIS A 64 19.67 -13.15 -0.78
CA HIS A 64 20.41 -12.05 -0.16
C HIS A 64 20.53 -12.18 1.36
N GLN A 65 19.63 -12.93 2.00
CA GLN A 65 19.57 -13.11 3.46
C GLN A 65 19.68 -11.78 4.23
N PRO A 66 18.77 -10.81 4.00
CA PRO A 66 18.85 -9.51 4.62
C PRO A 66 18.62 -9.60 6.14
N ASP A 67 19.27 -8.74 6.92
CA ASP A 67 18.96 -8.55 8.34
C ASP A 67 17.64 -7.77 8.51
N ILE A 68 17.37 -6.85 7.57
CA ILE A 68 16.25 -5.92 7.65
C ILE A 68 15.57 -5.83 6.29
N VAL A 69 14.24 -5.88 6.27
CA VAL A 69 13.40 -5.60 5.09
C VAL A 69 12.63 -4.30 5.34
N VAL A 70 12.69 -3.38 4.38
CA VAL A 70 12.02 -2.08 4.44
C VAL A 70 11.10 -1.93 3.24
N PRO A 71 9.76 -2.04 3.40
CA PRO A 71 8.82 -1.71 2.33
C PRO A 71 8.71 -0.19 2.17
N GLU A 72 8.76 0.29 0.93
CA GLU A 72 8.63 1.72 0.57
C GLU A 72 7.41 1.98 -0.31
N VAL A 73 6.98 0.98 -1.13
CA VAL A 73 5.81 1.06 -2.00
C VAL A 73 4.69 0.14 -1.54
N GLU A 74 3.46 0.35 -2.07
CA GLU A 74 2.28 -0.43 -1.69
C GLU A 74 2.17 -1.77 -2.42
N SER A 75 2.78 -1.89 -3.62
CA SER A 75 2.65 -3.07 -4.50
C SER A 75 3.56 -4.21 -4.05
N ILE A 76 3.30 -4.74 -2.86
CA ILE A 76 4.10 -5.80 -2.22
C ILE A 76 3.18 -6.84 -1.58
N ARG A 77 3.57 -8.11 -1.64
CA ARG A 77 2.94 -9.22 -0.90
C ARG A 77 3.28 -9.13 0.59
N THR A 78 2.66 -8.21 1.29
CA THR A 78 2.96 -7.92 2.72
C THR A 78 2.68 -9.10 3.65
N GLU A 79 1.85 -10.05 3.26
CA GLU A 79 1.62 -11.28 4.01
C GLU A 79 2.89 -12.14 4.18
N ARG A 80 3.85 -12.06 3.25
CA ARG A 80 5.14 -12.77 3.36
C ARG A 80 5.99 -12.22 4.51
N PHE A 81 5.81 -11.00 4.92
CA PHE A 81 6.59 -10.37 5.98
C PHE A 81 6.42 -11.06 7.34
N TYR A 82 5.25 -11.64 7.62
CA TYR A 82 5.04 -12.42 8.84
C TYR A 82 5.96 -13.65 8.91
N ASP A 83 6.24 -14.28 7.78
CA ASP A 83 7.14 -15.42 7.73
C ASP A 83 8.60 -14.98 7.78
N TYR A 84 8.95 -13.84 7.23
CA TYR A 84 10.29 -13.25 7.40
C TYR A 84 10.58 -12.90 8.86
N GLU A 85 9.63 -12.30 9.57
CA GLU A 85 9.79 -12.03 11.02
C GLU A 85 9.97 -13.32 11.83
N LYS A 86 9.23 -14.40 11.52
CA LYS A 86 9.43 -15.74 12.15
C LYS A 86 10.82 -16.32 11.89
N GLN A 87 11.41 -16.02 10.74
CA GLN A 87 12.77 -16.42 10.37
C GLN A 87 13.85 -15.55 11.04
N GLY A 88 13.47 -14.51 11.79
CA GLY A 88 14.39 -13.62 12.47
C GLY A 88 14.84 -12.40 11.65
N ILE A 89 14.28 -12.20 10.45
CA ILE A 89 14.48 -10.99 9.65
C ILE A 89 13.64 -9.86 10.25
N LYS A 90 14.23 -8.71 10.48
CA LYS A 90 13.50 -7.55 10.99
C LYS A 90 12.77 -6.84 9.87
N VAL A 91 11.46 -6.72 9.93
CA VAL A 91 10.66 -5.89 9.01
C VAL A 91 10.41 -4.53 9.63
N VAL A 92 10.63 -3.44 8.88
CA VAL A 92 10.50 -2.04 9.37
C VAL A 92 9.72 -1.21 8.35
N PRO A 93 8.50 -0.78 8.67
CA PRO A 93 7.72 -1.05 9.90
C PRO A 93 7.39 -2.54 10.03
N SER A 94 6.93 -3.00 11.20
CA SER A 94 6.63 -4.43 11.40
C SER A 94 5.65 -4.98 10.35
N ALA A 95 5.67 -6.30 10.12
CA ALA A 95 4.77 -6.96 9.16
C ALA A 95 3.30 -6.54 9.38
N LYS A 96 2.86 -6.50 10.63
CA LYS A 96 1.51 -6.06 11.00
C LYS A 96 1.26 -4.60 10.61
N ALA A 97 2.19 -3.70 10.89
CA ALA A 97 2.06 -2.28 10.55
C ALA A 97 2.07 -2.06 9.03
N ALA A 98 2.98 -2.73 8.30
CA ALA A 98 3.03 -2.68 6.84
C ALA A 98 1.71 -3.18 6.22
N HIS A 99 1.17 -4.30 6.72
CA HIS A 99 -0.10 -4.82 6.25
C HIS A 99 -1.25 -3.81 6.42
N PHE A 100 -1.39 -3.21 7.60
CA PHE A 100 -2.45 -2.24 7.84
C PHE A 100 -2.29 -0.94 7.04
N THR A 101 -1.08 -0.44 6.86
CA THR A 101 -0.85 0.80 6.10
C THR A 101 -1.05 0.63 4.60
N MET A 102 -0.84 -0.56 4.08
CA MET A 102 -0.95 -0.88 2.65
C MET A 102 -2.31 -1.45 2.24
N ASN A 103 -3.17 -1.78 3.20
CA ASN A 103 -4.49 -2.37 2.96
C ASN A 103 -5.59 -1.54 3.62
N ARG A 104 -6.36 -0.78 2.79
CA ARG A 104 -7.44 0.09 3.29
C ARG A 104 -8.55 -0.68 3.99
N ARG A 105 -8.86 -1.92 3.59
CA ARG A 105 -9.83 -2.75 4.29
C ARG A 105 -9.33 -3.08 5.69
N ALA A 106 -8.12 -3.60 5.79
CA ALA A 106 -7.55 -4.01 7.07
C ALA A 106 -7.50 -2.88 8.09
N ILE A 107 -6.99 -1.71 7.69
CA ILE A 107 -6.92 -0.55 8.61
C ILE A 107 -8.30 0.03 8.95
N ARG A 108 -9.24 0.02 8.01
CA ARG A 108 -10.60 0.52 8.24
C ARG A 108 -11.37 -0.39 9.18
N ASP A 109 -11.30 -1.70 8.96
CA ASP A 109 -11.98 -2.68 9.79
C ASP A 109 -11.36 -2.73 11.19
N LEU A 110 -10.04 -2.64 11.32
CA LEU A 110 -9.37 -2.47 12.61
C LEU A 110 -9.91 -1.25 13.37
N ALA A 111 -9.95 -0.10 12.72
CA ALA A 111 -10.39 1.14 13.36
C ALA A 111 -11.88 1.08 13.76
N ALA A 112 -12.75 0.67 12.83
CA ALA A 112 -14.19 0.75 13.02
C ALA A 112 -14.74 -0.42 13.85
N GLN A 113 -14.28 -1.65 13.61
CA GLN A 113 -14.89 -2.86 14.15
C GLN A 113 -14.16 -3.37 15.41
N GLU A 114 -12.82 -3.36 15.41
CA GLU A 114 -12.06 -3.88 16.54
C GLU A 114 -11.80 -2.83 17.61
N LEU A 115 -11.44 -1.60 17.21
CA LEU A 115 -11.13 -0.51 18.15
C LEU A 115 -12.33 0.37 18.47
N GLY A 116 -13.44 0.23 17.77
CA GLY A 116 -14.66 1.02 17.97
C GLY A 116 -14.48 2.53 17.74
N LEU A 117 -13.48 2.92 16.93
CA LEU A 117 -13.23 4.31 16.60
C LEU A 117 -14.30 4.84 15.64
N LYS A 118 -14.66 6.11 15.81
CA LYS A 118 -15.59 6.77 14.90
C LYS A 118 -14.95 6.95 13.53
N THR A 119 -15.51 6.28 12.52
CA THR A 119 -15.11 6.41 11.13
C THR A 119 -16.29 6.89 10.29
N ALA A 120 -16.04 7.36 9.04
CA ALA A 120 -17.10 7.58 8.08
C ALA A 120 -17.85 6.26 7.82
N PRO A 121 -19.19 6.27 7.58
CA PRO A 121 -19.89 5.12 7.04
C PRO A 121 -19.25 4.65 5.74
N TYR A 122 -19.08 3.34 5.57
CA TYR A 122 -18.42 2.77 4.39
C TYR A 122 -19.02 1.44 3.96
N ARG A 123 -18.76 1.07 2.69
CA ARG A 123 -19.04 -0.25 2.11
C ARG A 123 -17.90 -0.65 1.19
N TYR A 124 -17.69 -1.94 1.03
CA TYR A 124 -16.78 -2.49 0.02
C TYR A 124 -17.61 -2.93 -1.19
N ALA A 125 -16.96 -2.92 -2.36
CA ALA A 125 -17.57 -3.35 -3.61
C ALA A 125 -16.53 -4.04 -4.51
N THR A 126 -16.93 -5.14 -5.12
CA THR A 126 -16.18 -5.94 -6.09
C THR A 126 -16.83 -5.94 -7.47
N SER A 127 -18.00 -5.29 -7.59
CA SER A 127 -18.71 -5.07 -8.85
C SER A 127 -19.35 -3.69 -8.88
N LEU A 128 -19.78 -3.27 -10.08
CA LEU A 128 -20.49 -2.00 -10.26
C LEU A 128 -21.83 -1.98 -9.52
N GLU A 129 -22.53 -3.11 -9.49
CA GLU A 129 -23.80 -3.28 -8.79
C GLU A 129 -23.60 -3.13 -7.27
N GLU A 130 -22.55 -3.73 -6.74
CA GLU A 130 -22.19 -3.59 -5.31
C GLU A 130 -21.77 -2.15 -4.98
N LEU A 131 -21.07 -1.46 -5.91
CA LEU A 131 -20.76 -0.04 -5.73
C LEU A 131 -22.05 0.80 -5.66
N GLN A 132 -23.01 0.59 -6.58
CA GLN A 132 -24.29 1.31 -6.55
C GLN A 132 -25.01 1.08 -5.21
N ALA A 133 -25.13 -0.18 -4.78
CA ALA A 133 -25.74 -0.51 -3.49
C ALA A 133 -24.99 0.13 -2.31
N GLY A 134 -23.66 0.22 -2.41
CA GLY A 134 -22.82 0.91 -1.43
C GLY A 134 -23.06 2.40 -1.38
N VAL A 135 -23.19 3.06 -2.53
CA VAL A 135 -23.53 4.48 -2.66
C VAL A 135 -24.91 4.76 -2.04
N ASP A 136 -25.90 3.94 -2.34
CA ASP A 136 -27.24 4.06 -1.77
C ASP A 136 -27.23 3.94 -0.23
N ALA A 137 -26.42 3.04 0.31
CA ALA A 137 -26.28 2.80 1.74
C ALA A 137 -25.51 3.89 2.48
N VAL A 138 -24.49 4.47 1.84
CA VAL A 138 -23.60 5.50 2.43
C VAL A 138 -24.21 6.90 2.26
N GLY A 139 -24.92 7.12 1.15
CA GLY A 139 -25.46 8.42 0.74
C GLY A 139 -24.45 9.26 -0.06
N MET A 140 -25.00 10.26 -0.76
CA MET A 140 -24.20 11.22 -1.52
C MET A 140 -24.12 12.56 -0.79
N PRO A 141 -22.99 13.30 -0.92
CA PRO A 141 -21.78 12.91 -1.65
C PRO A 141 -20.98 11.84 -0.92
N CYS A 142 -20.33 10.96 -1.70
CA CYS A 142 -19.44 9.93 -1.17
C CYS A 142 -18.14 9.83 -1.96
N VAL A 143 -17.14 9.15 -1.41
CA VAL A 143 -15.81 8.99 -2.00
C VAL A 143 -15.58 7.52 -2.33
N VAL A 144 -15.14 7.25 -3.55
CA VAL A 144 -14.70 5.93 -4.00
C VAL A 144 -13.17 5.90 -4.04
N LYS A 145 -12.58 4.82 -3.53
CA LYS A 145 -11.12 4.61 -3.52
C LYS A 145 -10.79 3.15 -3.80
N PRO A 146 -9.75 2.83 -4.59
CA PRO A 146 -9.20 1.47 -4.60
C PRO A 146 -8.71 1.08 -3.21
N LEU A 147 -8.71 -0.21 -2.87
CA LEU A 147 -8.14 -0.68 -1.59
C LEU A 147 -6.63 -0.48 -1.54
N MET A 148 -5.95 -0.61 -2.67
CA MET A 148 -4.51 -0.39 -2.79
C MET A 148 -4.24 0.68 -3.86
N SER A 149 -3.85 1.85 -3.45
CA SER A 149 -3.43 2.95 -4.32
C SER A 149 -2.68 4.02 -3.54
N SER A 150 -1.86 4.82 -4.22
CA SER A 150 -1.15 5.96 -3.63
C SER A 150 -1.49 7.26 -4.34
N SER A 151 -1.18 8.38 -3.69
CA SER A 151 -1.29 9.73 -4.25
C SER A 151 -2.67 10.07 -4.83
N GLY A 152 -3.73 9.47 -4.29
CA GLY A 152 -5.11 9.72 -4.74
C GLY A 152 -5.48 9.11 -6.11
N LYS A 153 -4.62 8.28 -6.72
CA LYS A 153 -4.94 7.60 -7.98
C LYS A 153 -6.16 6.71 -7.80
N GLY A 154 -7.10 6.77 -8.76
CA GLY A 154 -8.35 6.03 -8.71
C GLY A 154 -9.35 6.55 -7.68
N GLN A 155 -9.04 7.63 -6.95
CA GLN A 155 -9.98 8.24 -6.00
C GLN A 155 -10.88 9.25 -6.71
N SER A 156 -12.18 9.18 -6.47
CA SER A 156 -13.18 10.11 -7.01
C SER A 156 -14.30 10.39 -6.03
N VAL A 157 -15.03 11.49 -6.26
CA VAL A 157 -16.21 11.86 -5.48
C VAL A 157 -17.43 11.62 -6.33
N ILE A 158 -18.40 10.85 -5.83
CA ILE A 158 -19.71 10.65 -6.42
C ILE A 158 -20.67 11.69 -5.82
N ARG A 159 -21.31 12.47 -6.69
CA ARG A 159 -22.30 13.48 -6.32
C ARG A 159 -23.68 13.17 -6.92
N THR A 160 -23.70 12.42 -8.02
CA THR A 160 -24.90 12.00 -8.74
C THR A 160 -24.76 10.54 -9.21
N ASP A 161 -25.86 9.89 -9.55
CA ASP A 161 -25.84 8.51 -10.06
C ASP A 161 -25.02 8.38 -11.35
N GLU A 162 -24.94 9.44 -12.15
CA GLU A 162 -24.14 9.47 -13.39
C GLU A 162 -22.64 9.33 -13.14
N ASP A 163 -22.18 9.64 -11.94
CA ASP A 163 -20.76 9.54 -11.56
C ASP A 163 -20.35 8.10 -11.24
N VAL A 164 -21.29 7.22 -10.89
CA VAL A 164 -21.00 5.88 -10.32
C VAL A 164 -20.18 5.02 -11.28
N ALA A 165 -20.63 4.88 -12.53
CA ALA A 165 -19.93 4.05 -13.52
C ALA A 165 -18.55 4.61 -13.86
N LYS A 166 -18.39 5.93 -13.93
CA LYS A 166 -17.10 6.59 -14.19
C LYS A 166 -16.15 6.38 -13.01
N SER A 167 -16.65 6.52 -11.78
CA SER A 167 -15.87 6.33 -10.56
C SER A 167 -15.40 4.89 -10.40
N TRP A 168 -16.24 3.91 -10.76
CA TRP A 168 -15.87 2.49 -10.82
C TRP A 168 -14.70 2.25 -11.77
N ALA A 169 -14.84 2.69 -13.04
CA ALA A 169 -13.78 2.50 -14.04
C ALA A 169 -12.47 3.16 -13.62
N TYR A 170 -12.53 4.39 -13.11
CA TYR A 170 -11.34 5.12 -12.66
C TYR A 170 -10.70 4.48 -11.44
N ALA A 171 -11.49 3.92 -10.51
CA ALA A 171 -10.94 3.22 -9.36
C ALA A 171 -10.19 1.94 -9.75
N LEU A 172 -10.71 1.18 -10.72
CA LEU A 172 -10.02 0.00 -11.26
C LEU A 172 -8.72 0.36 -11.97
N GLU A 173 -8.71 1.41 -12.79
CA GLU A 173 -7.50 1.91 -13.47
C GLU A 173 -6.42 2.35 -12.47
N GLY A 174 -6.82 2.99 -11.37
CA GLY A 174 -5.90 3.50 -10.33
C GLY A 174 -5.49 2.47 -9.29
N SER A 175 -6.03 1.25 -9.33
CA SER A 175 -5.67 0.18 -8.41
C SER A 175 -4.25 -0.34 -8.68
N ARG A 176 -3.49 -0.56 -7.60
CA ARG A 176 -2.15 -1.17 -7.65
C ARG A 176 -2.14 -2.64 -7.21
N GLY A 177 -3.25 -3.16 -6.75
CA GLY A 177 -3.42 -4.57 -6.39
C GLY A 177 -3.94 -5.40 -7.56
N ASP A 178 -3.88 -6.70 -7.41
CA ASP A 178 -4.44 -7.69 -8.32
C ASP A 178 -5.93 -7.99 -8.06
N LEU A 179 -6.50 -7.40 -7.02
CA LEU A 179 -7.92 -7.52 -6.68
C LEU A 179 -8.68 -6.27 -7.10
N ALA A 180 -9.75 -6.47 -7.86
CA ALA A 180 -10.70 -5.43 -8.27
C ALA A 180 -11.66 -5.12 -7.10
N GLU A 181 -11.13 -4.62 -6.00
CA GLU A 181 -11.93 -4.27 -4.83
C GLU A 181 -11.75 -2.80 -4.46
N ILE A 182 -12.86 -2.14 -4.16
CA ILE A 182 -12.89 -0.73 -3.81
C ILE A 182 -13.64 -0.51 -2.49
N ILE A 183 -13.42 0.65 -1.88
CA ILE A 183 -14.23 1.16 -0.77
C ILE A 183 -15.00 2.39 -1.23
N VAL A 184 -16.27 2.48 -0.89
CA VAL A 184 -17.07 3.71 -0.93
C VAL A 184 -17.34 4.15 0.49
N GLU A 185 -17.10 5.43 0.77
CA GLU A 185 -17.24 6.01 2.11
C GLU A 185 -17.87 7.40 2.06
N ALA A 186 -18.59 7.78 3.10
CA ALA A 186 -19.19 9.11 3.19
C ALA A 186 -18.12 10.20 3.03
N PHE A 187 -18.46 11.26 2.31
CA PHE A 187 -17.59 12.42 2.17
C PHE A 187 -17.55 13.20 3.48
N ILE A 188 -16.36 13.28 4.09
CA ILE A 188 -16.12 14.08 5.29
C ILE A 188 -15.36 15.35 4.90
N CYS A 189 -15.94 16.50 5.13
CA CYS A 189 -15.27 17.79 4.91
C CYS A 189 -14.56 18.21 6.19
N LEU A 190 -13.23 18.17 6.19
CA LEU A 190 -12.41 18.56 7.34
C LEU A 190 -12.55 20.05 7.71
N LEU A 191 -12.94 20.91 6.75
CA LEU A 191 -13.14 22.34 7.01
C LEU A 191 -14.30 22.62 7.98
N TYR A 192 -15.27 21.71 8.07
CA TYR A 192 -16.37 21.84 9.03
C TYR A 192 -16.07 21.23 10.41
N THR A 193 -14.93 20.60 10.58
CA THR A 193 -14.51 19.97 11.84
C THR A 193 -13.42 20.75 12.55
N SER A 194 -12.87 21.80 11.93
CA SER A 194 -11.77 22.60 12.50
C SER A 194 -12.24 23.77 13.37
N ASP A 195 -13.54 24.05 13.40
CA ASP A 195 -14.14 25.15 14.18
C ASP A 195 -14.82 24.67 15.47
N ALA A 196 -14.40 23.51 15.98
CA ALA A 196 -14.90 22.97 17.25
C ALA A 196 -13.86 23.05 18.35
#